data_3eac0c9698838500d2434d7d910822d6
#
_entry.id   3eac0c9698838500d2434d7d910822d6
#
_cell.length_a   1.000
_cell.length_b   1.000
_cell.length_c   1.000
_cell.angle_alpha   90.00
_cell.angle_beta   90.00
_cell.angle_gamma   90.00
#
_symmetry.space_group_name_H-M   'P 1'
#
loop_
_entity.id
_entity.type
_entity.pdbx_description
1 polymer ?
#
loop_
_entity_poly.entity_id
_entity_poly.type
_entity_poly.pdbx_seq_one_letter_code
_entity_poly.pdbx_strand_id
1 'polypeptide(L)'
;MVLINNLFEHIMEKSKSLVSIIMNCYNGQRFLKEAIDSVYQQTYHDWEIIFWDNASDDDSAKVAKSYDKKLKYFLAPSNTSLGEARNIAIRKASGKYVAFLDCDDKYFPEKLTRQVNMMENNQCALCYGSVIVINDDGAQIGKNIVTDKHGHILDQLLLKYEINMQTVMIRRNILTENSLSFDTKLQFSPDYDLFMRIAAEHKICSLSSYLAEYRKGETSLTDKMLDRIAPEMEYTLKNLSAKSNISSKMNHNFKVAFQMLYFYRSLPLIQSGQYLQARKNILKSIKVKKRYIIYYLILFLPVNRTWLLKLMM
;
A
#
# COMPACT_ATOMS: atom_id res chain seq x y z
N MET A 1 -16.76 45.75 1.11
CA MET A 1 -15.58 45.16 0.46
C MET A 1 -14.74 44.31 1.43
N VAL A 2 -14.36 44.83 2.62
CA VAL A 2 -13.59 44.11 3.64
C VAL A 2 -14.30 42.84 4.16
N LEU A 3 -15.61 42.87 4.41
CA LEU A 3 -16.40 41.72 4.85
C LEU A 3 -16.50 40.62 3.77
N ILE A 4 -16.54 41.01 2.49
CA ILE A 4 -16.59 40.03 1.37
C ILE A 4 -15.20 39.39 1.18
N ASN A 5 -14.13 40.17 1.33
CA ASN A 5 -12.76 39.64 1.28
C ASN A 5 -12.49 38.68 2.47
N ASN A 6 -12.90 39.08 3.69
CA ASN A 6 -12.76 38.20 4.86
C ASN A 6 -13.61 36.95 4.74
N LEU A 7 -14.80 37.01 4.15
CA LEU A 7 -15.63 35.85 3.87
C LEU A 7 -15.01 34.99 2.76
N PHE A 8 -14.44 35.60 1.73
CA PHE A 8 -13.73 34.91 0.65
C PHE A 8 -12.45 34.26 1.15
N GLU A 9 -11.66 34.94 1.98
CA GLU A 9 -10.49 34.37 2.65
C GLU A 9 -10.88 33.25 3.59
N HIS A 10 -11.96 33.41 4.38
CA HIS A 10 -12.46 32.35 5.27
C HIS A 10 -13.06 31.16 4.49
N ILE A 11 -13.66 31.38 3.31
CA ILE A 11 -14.12 30.31 2.41
C ILE A 11 -12.92 29.65 1.72
N MET A 12 -11.91 30.42 1.33
CA MET A 12 -10.67 29.88 0.74
C MET A 12 -9.79 29.19 1.78
N GLU A 13 -9.75 29.63 3.04
CA GLU A 13 -9.12 28.91 4.15
C GLU A 13 -9.84 27.58 4.49
N LYS A 14 -11.17 27.55 4.33
CA LYS A 14 -11.98 26.33 4.50
C LYS A 14 -11.83 25.32 3.38
N SER A 15 -11.15 25.65 2.27
CA SER A 15 -11.01 24.79 1.09
C SER A 15 -9.67 24.06 0.98
N LYS A 16 -8.71 24.28 1.88
CA LYS A 16 -7.48 23.48 1.91
C LYS A 16 -7.77 22.10 2.45
N SER A 17 -7.55 21.10 1.61
CA SER A 17 -7.84 19.71 1.95
C SER A 17 -6.69 19.10 2.75
N LEU A 18 -6.71 19.26 4.08
CA LEU A 18 -5.69 18.70 4.98
C LEU A 18 -5.48 17.21 4.71
N VAL A 19 -4.21 16.80 4.58
CA VAL A 19 -3.78 15.41 4.42
C VAL A 19 -3.14 14.93 5.72
N SER A 20 -3.70 13.89 6.34
CA SER A 20 -3.07 13.21 7.47
C SER A 20 -2.22 12.06 6.94
N ILE A 21 -0.91 12.11 7.17
CA ILE A 21 0.05 11.08 6.78
C ILE A 21 0.23 10.14 7.97
N ILE A 22 -0.18 8.89 7.79
CA ILE A 22 -0.05 7.86 8.82
C ILE A 22 1.34 7.23 8.69
N MET A 23 2.12 7.36 9.75
CA MET A 23 3.42 6.71 9.88
C MET A 23 3.40 5.78 11.07
N ASN A 24 3.41 4.46 10.83
CA ASN A 24 3.57 3.45 11.88
C ASN A 24 5.03 3.06 11.98
N CYS A 25 5.59 3.07 13.17
CA CYS A 25 6.98 2.75 13.42
C CYS A 25 7.10 1.65 14.47
N TYR A 26 7.97 0.69 14.21
CA TYR A 26 8.50 -0.25 15.19
C TYR A 26 9.98 -0.49 14.87
N ASN A 27 10.87 0.07 15.69
CA ASN A 27 12.32 -0.05 15.51
C ASN A 27 12.80 0.41 14.13
N GLY A 28 12.38 1.64 13.74
CA GLY A 28 12.63 2.21 12.41
C GLY A 28 13.75 3.23 12.34
N GLN A 29 14.54 3.45 13.41
CA GLN A 29 15.49 4.58 13.55
C GLN A 29 16.41 4.77 12.34
N ARG A 30 16.78 3.66 11.64
CA ARG A 30 17.78 3.67 10.57
C ARG A 30 17.41 4.61 9.42
N PHE A 31 16.15 4.60 8.97
CA PHE A 31 15.69 5.36 7.81
C PHE A 31 14.64 6.42 8.16
N LEU A 32 14.17 6.43 9.41
CA LEU A 32 13.06 7.26 9.85
C LEU A 32 13.25 8.75 9.54
N LYS A 33 14.48 9.27 9.71
CA LYS A 33 14.76 10.67 9.41
C LYS A 33 14.54 10.99 7.92
N GLU A 34 15.02 10.15 7.01
CA GLU A 34 14.80 10.33 5.56
C GLU A 34 13.31 10.28 5.20
N ALA A 35 12.57 9.36 5.83
CA ALA A 35 11.13 9.22 5.62
C ALA A 35 10.38 10.50 6.03
N ILE A 36 10.61 11.00 7.25
CA ILE A 36 9.96 12.23 7.73
C ILE A 36 10.38 13.44 6.90
N ASP A 37 11.68 13.62 6.61
CA ASP A 37 12.19 14.72 5.80
C ASP A 37 11.51 14.76 4.42
N SER A 38 11.20 13.62 3.81
CA SER A 38 10.50 13.55 2.53
C SER A 38 9.07 14.11 2.58
N VAL A 39 8.42 14.08 3.74
CA VAL A 39 7.14 14.73 3.97
C VAL A 39 7.30 16.24 4.12
N TYR A 40 8.33 16.69 4.84
CA TYR A 40 8.61 18.12 4.99
C TYR A 40 9.02 18.79 3.67
N GLN A 41 9.50 18.02 2.70
CA GLN A 41 9.83 18.48 1.34
C GLN A 41 8.65 18.54 0.38
N GLN A 42 7.42 18.20 0.82
CA GLN A 42 6.24 18.22 -0.04
C GLN A 42 5.91 19.65 -0.50
N THR A 43 5.58 19.77 -1.79
CA THR A 43 5.09 21.04 -2.38
C THR A 43 3.68 21.41 -1.92
N TYR A 44 2.93 20.46 -1.40
CA TYR A 44 1.65 20.65 -0.73
C TYR A 44 1.89 20.86 0.76
N HIS A 45 1.46 22.01 1.33
CA HIS A 45 1.83 22.39 2.69
C HIS A 45 0.77 22.13 3.75
N ASP A 46 -0.46 21.78 3.35
CA ASP A 46 -1.57 21.53 4.29
C ASP A 46 -1.63 20.05 4.66
N TRP A 47 -0.72 19.64 5.52
CA TRP A 47 -0.58 18.27 6.00
C TRP A 47 -0.19 18.20 7.47
N GLU A 48 -0.49 17.05 8.08
CA GLU A 48 0.00 16.63 9.38
C GLU A 48 0.56 15.21 9.29
N ILE A 49 1.49 14.84 10.16
CA ILE A 49 1.95 13.47 10.38
C ILE A 49 1.30 12.96 11.66
N ILE A 50 0.63 11.79 11.56
CA ILE A 50 0.21 11.01 12.70
C ILE A 50 1.23 9.90 12.87
N PHE A 51 2.20 10.11 13.76
CA PHE A 51 3.25 9.16 14.04
C PHE A 51 2.83 8.23 15.17
N TRP A 52 2.60 6.96 14.83
CA TRP A 52 2.26 5.90 15.78
C TRP A 52 3.48 5.05 16.04
N ASP A 53 4.13 5.27 17.18
CA ASP A 53 5.22 4.45 17.68
C ASP A 53 4.64 3.18 18.31
N ASN A 54 4.79 2.05 17.65
CA ASN A 54 4.22 0.77 18.04
C ASN A 54 5.05 0.04 19.12
N ALA A 55 5.45 0.78 20.14
CA ALA A 55 6.31 0.38 21.26
C ALA A 55 7.74 0.04 20.80
N SER A 56 8.41 0.97 20.10
CA SER A 56 9.83 0.86 19.77
C SER A 56 10.72 0.96 21.00
N ASP A 57 11.85 0.23 20.97
CA ASP A 57 12.90 0.25 21.98
C ASP A 57 14.24 0.83 21.48
N ASP A 58 14.24 1.37 20.24
CA ASP A 58 15.34 2.10 19.62
C ASP A 58 15.18 3.63 19.71
N ASP A 59 16.02 4.40 19.02
CA ASP A 59 15.94 5.88 18.99
C ASP A 59 14.80 6.45 18.13
N SER A 60 13.85 5.65 17.62
CA SER A 60 12.73 6.11 16.79
C SER A 60 11.92 7.22 17.45
N ALA A 61 11.61 7.08 18.76
CA ALA A 61 10.88 8.09 19.51
C ALA A 61 11.63 9.42 19.58
N LYS A 62 12.96 9.39 19.75
CA LYS A 62 13.83 10.58 19.82
C LYS A 62 13.86 11.30 18.49
N VAL A 63 13.98 10.55 17.38
CA VAL A 63 13.94 11.11 16.02
C VAL A 63 12.60 11.79 15.76
N ALA A 64 11.47 11.09 15.99
CA ALA A 64 10.14 11.64 15.74
C ALA A 64 9.86 12.91 16.56
N LYS A 65 10.23 12.94 17.84
CA LYS A 65 10.01 14.09 18.74
C LYS A 65 10.92 15.29 18.46
N SER A 66 11.90 15.18 17.59
CA SER A 66 12.75 16.30 17.18
C SER A 66 12.11 17.24 16.15
N TYR A 67 10.96 16.84 15.56
CA TYR A 67 10.22 17.62 14.58
C TYR A 67 9.18 18.55 15.25
N ASP A 68 8.62 19.45 14.45
CA ASP A 68 7.66 20.46 14.94
C ASP A 68 6.24 19.89 15.17
N LYS A 69 5.29 20.78 15.51
CA LYS A 69 3.89 20.45 15.82
C LYS A 69 3.10 19.81 14.68
N LYS A 70 3.61 19.82 13.44
CA LYS A 70 2.98 19.09 12.33
C LYS A 70 3.10 17.59 12.47
N LEU A 71 4.12 17.09 13.18
CA LEU A 71 4.25 15.70 13.57
C LEU A 71 3.64 15.48 14.97
N LYS A 72 2.53 14.74 15.00
CA LYS A 72 1.83 14.36 16.24
C LYS A 72 2.28 12.96 16.63
N TYR A 73 3.09 12.88 17.68
CA TYR A 73 3.64 11.62 18.22
C TYR A 73 2.67 10.94 19.18
N PHE A 74 2.46 9.64 18.99
CA PHE A 74 1.68 8.76 19.86
C PHE A 74 2.46 7.50 20.14
N LEU A 75 2.56 7.09 21.43
CA LEU A 75 3.19 5.85 21.85
C LEU A 75 2.13 4.79 22.14
N ALA A 76 2.29 3.61 21.53
CA ALA A 76 1.48 2.44 21.85
C ALA A 76 1.88 1.87 23.22
N PRO A 77 0.92 1.35 24.01
CA PRO A 77 1.22 0.69 25.28
C PRO A 77 1.96 -0.65 25.10
N SER A 78 1.82 -1.27 23.94
CA SER A 78 2.49 -2.51 23.54
C SER A 78 2.49 -2.64 22.01
N ASN A 79 3.37 -3.51 21.49
CA ASN A 79 3.39 -3.81 20.05
C ASN A 79 2.11 -4.54 19.63
N THR A 80 1.50 -4.09 18.54
CA THR A 80 0.29 -4.68 17.94
C THR A 80 0.53 -5.03 16.48
N SER A 81 -0.44 -5.70 15.83
CA SER A 81 -0.36 -5.98 14.41
C SER A 81 -0.33 -4.67 13.59
N LEU A 82 0.29 -4.72 12.41
CA LEU A 82 0.40 -3.55 11.53
C LEU A 82 -0.98 -2.98 11.15
N GLY A 83 -1.96 -3.86 10.87
CA GLY A 83 -3.33 -3.44 10.56
C GLY A 83 -4.01 -2.71 11.73
N GLU A 84 -3.83 -3.22 12.96
CA GLU A 84 -4.37 -2.59 14.16
C GLU A 84 -3.71 -1.25 14.44
N ALA A 85 -2.38 -1.18 14.40
CA ALA A 85 -1.61 0.05 14.57
C ALA A 85 -2.07 1.13 13.56
N ARG A 86 -2.25 0.78 12.29
CA ARG A 86 -2.78 1.69 11.25
C ARG A 86 -4.21 2.15 11.58
N ASN A 87 -5.09 1.26 12.02
CA ASN A 87 -6.46 1.63 12.40
C ASN A 87 -6.48 2.61 13.57
N ILE A 88 -5.62 2.41 14.57
CA ILE A 88 -5.52 3.33 15.72
C ILE A 88 -5.00 4.70 15.26
N ALA A 89 -3.97 4.74 14.44
CA ALA A 89 -3.41 5.97 13.93
C ALA A 89 -4.42 6.74 13.05
N ILE A 90 -5.18 6.06 12.19
CA ILE A 90 -6.25 6.68 11.37
C ILE A 90 -7.30 7.36 12.24
N ARG A 91 -7.66 6.79 13.40
CA ARG A 91 -8.61 7.45 14.34
C ARG A 91 -8.09 8.77 14.93
N LYS A 92 -6.76 9.01 14.89
CA LYS A 92 -6.14 10.27 15.33
C LYS A 92 -6.06 11.30 14.20
N ALA A 93 -6.29 10.90 12.95
CA ALA A 93 -6.22 11.76 11.79
C ALA A 93 -7.37 12.77 11.76
N SER A 94 -7.08 14.03 11.41
CA SER A 94 -8.07 15.10 11.27
C SER A 94 -8.30 15.53 9.82
N GLY A 95 -7.42 15.12 8.89
CA GLY A 95 -7.47 15.51 7.50
C GLY A 95 -8.66 14.97 6.71
N LYS A 96 -8.97 15.64 5.60
CA LYS A 96 -9.92 15.16 4.58
C LYS A 96 -9.42 13.89 3.91
N TYR A 97 -8.09 13.80 3.77
CA TYR A 97 -7.39 12.67 3.18
C TYR A 97 -6.47 11.98 4.18
N VAL A 98 -6.27 10.71 3.99
CA VAL A 98 -5.30 9.87 4.71
C VAL A 98 -4.33 9.31 3.68
N ALA A 99 -3.03 9.51 3.89
CA ALA A 99 -1.94 8.90 3.14
C ALA A 99 -1.09 8.04 4.07
N PHE A 100 -0.26 7.15 3.53
CA PHE A 100 0.54 6.22 4.31
C PHE A 100 2.00 6.31 3.92
N LEU A 101 2.89 6.28 4.92
CA LEU A 101 4.33 6.23 4.72
C LEU A 101 4.96 5.33 5.78
N ASP A 102 5.60 4.24 5.35
CA ASP A 102 6.39 3.40 6.24
C ASP A 102 7.74 4.08 6.56
N CYS A 103 8.35 3.70 7.68
CA CYS A 103 9.51 4.41 8.24
C CYS A 103 10.80 4.28 7.43
N ASP A 104 10.82 3.40 6.42
CA ASP A 104 11.95 3.12 5.55
C ASP A 104 11.75 3.59 4.10
N ASP A 105 10.59 4.17 3.80
CA ASP A 105 10.22 4.65 2.47
C ASP A 105 10.27 6.18 2.36
N LYS A 106 10.15 6.71 1.14
CA LYS A 106 10.18 8.17 0.91
C LYS A 106 9.12 8.60 -0.09
N TYR A 107 8.61 9.80 0.09
CA TYR A 107 7.74 10.46 -0.88
C TYR A 107 8.54 11.29 -1.89
N PHE A 108 8.10 11.33 -3.15
CA PHE A 108 8.51 12.38 -4.07
C PHE A 108 7.83 13.72 -3.75
N PRO A 109 8.51 14.87 -3.97
CA PRO A 109 8.04 16.18 -3.50
C PRO A 109 6.63 16.58 -3.96
N GLU A 110 6.19 16.15 -5.13
CA GLU A 110 4.89 16.51 -5.70
C GLU A 110 3.75 15.52 -5.40
N LYS A 111 4.02 14.45 -4.61
CA LYS A 111 3.05 13.38 -4.37
C LYS A 111 1.71 13.92 -3.88
N LEU A 112 1.72 14.69 -2.79
CA LEU A 112 0.47 15.16 -2.18
C LEU A 112 -0.27 16.14 -3.11
N THR A 113 0.43 17.06 -3.75
CA THR A 113 -0.16 18.00 -4.71
C THR A 113 -0.86 17.28 -5.85
N ARG A 114 -0.19 16.30 -6.47
CA ARG A 114 -0.75 15.54 -7.60
C ARG A 114 -1.96 14.72 -7.19
N GLN A 115 -1.90 14.06 -6.03
CA GLN A 115 -2.99 13.22 -5.56
C GLN A 115 -4.21 14.02 -5.12
N VAL A 116 -4.03 15.12 -4.37
CA VAL A 116 -5.14 15.99 -3.99
C VAL A 116 -5.85 16.51 -5.24
N ASN A 117 -5.12 17.04 -6.22
CA ASN A 117 -5.70 17.52 -7.47
C ASN A 117 -6.46 16.42 -8.22
N MET A 118 -5.88 15.21 -8.35
CA MET A 118 -6.53 14.08 -9.01
C MET A 118 -7.82 13.68 -8.31
N MET A 119 -7.79 13.58 -6.98
CA MET A 119 -8.95 13.15 -6.20
C MET A 119 -10.07 14.19 -6.17
N GLU A 120 -9.74 15.49 -6.11
CA GLU A 120 -10.76 16.55 -6.17
C GLU A 120 -11.45 16.59 -7.53
N ASN A 121 -10.69 16.53 -8.62
CA ASN A 121 -11.22 16.62 -9.98
C ASN A 121 -12.08 15.39 -10.37
N ASN A 122 -11.76 14.20 -9.87
CA ASN A 122 -12.43 12.95 -10.28
C ASN A 122 -13.30 12.33 -9.17
N GLN A 123 -13.35 12.93 -8.00
CA GLN A 123 -14.12 12.45 -6.82
C GLN A 123 -13.83 10.98 -6.48
N CYS A 124 -12.55 10.55 -6.60
CA CYS A 124 -12.14 9.21 -6.26
C CYS A 124 -12.07 9.00 -4.74
N ALA A 125 -12.40 7.79 -4.29
CA ALA A 125 -12.28 7.38 -2.90
C ALA A 125 -10.83 7.08 -2.51
N LEU A 126 -10.06 6.53 -3.46
CA LEU A 126 -8.64 6.18 -3.30
C LEU A 126 -7.87 6.60 -4.56
N CYS A 127 -6.67 7.11 -4.37
CA CYS A 127 -5.70 7.41 -5.43
C CYS A 127 -4.36 6.72 -5.11
N TYR A 128 -3.74 6.11 -6.13
CA TYR A 128 -2.40 5.51 -6.04
C TYR A 128 -1.55 5.90 -7.26
N GLY A 129 -0.28 5.49 -7.30
CA GLY A 129 0.57 5.84 -8.44
C GLY A 129 1.78 4.94 -8.60
N SER A 130 2.68 5.32 -9.52
CA SER A 130 3.92 4.60 -9.76
C SER A 130 4.89 4.72 -8.59
N VAL A 131 5.75 3.72 -8.43
CA VAL A 131 6.77 3.67 -7.37
C VAL A 131 8.12 3.25 -7.94
N ILE A 132 9.19 3.85 -7.44
CA ILE A 132 10.56 3.39 -7.64
C ILE A 132 10.92 2.45 -6.50
N VAL A 133 11.54 1.32 -6.79
CA VAL A 133 12.05 0.38 -5.79
C VAL A 133 13.53 0.64 -5.60
N ILE A 134 13.95 0.90 -4.36
CA ILE A 134 15.34 1.15 -3.98
C ILE A 134 15.85 0.08 -3.01
N ASN A 135 17.16 -0.12 -2.95
CA ASN A 135 17.80 -0.95 -1.92
C ASN A 135 18.12 -0.13 -0.66
N ASP A 136 18.78 -0.75 0.33
CA ASP A 136 19.19 -0.10 1.57
C ASP A 136 20.13 1.09 1.36
N ASP A 137 20.95 1.08 0.31
CA ASP A 137 21.86 2.17 -0.06
C ASP A 137 21.16 3.30 -0.83
N GLY A 138 19.85 3.17 -1.10
CA GLY A 138 19.09 4.13 -1.89
C GLY A 138 19.25 3.98 -3.41
N ALA A 139 19.97 2.97 -3.89
CA ALA A 139 20.10 2.72 -5.32
C ALA A 139 18.82 2.11 -5.90
N GLN A 140 18.39 2.60 -7.06
CA GLN A 140 17.23 2.04 -7.74
C GLN A 140 17.50 0.61 -8.22
N ILE A 141 16.65 -0.34 -7.81
CA ILE A 141 16.70 -1.75 -8.21
C ILE A 141 15.47 -2.20 -9.02
N GLY A 142 14.44 -1.36 -9.08
CA GLY A 142 13.23 -1.67 -9.82
C GLY A 142 12.27 -0.49 -9.91
N LYS A 143 11.14 -0.73 -10.55
CA LYS A 143 10.03 0.22 -10.63
C LYS A 143 8.71 -0.48 -10.92
N ASN A 144 7.62 -0.01 -10.33
CA ASN A 144 6.27 -0.37 -10.73
C ASN A 144 5.60 0.84 -11.38
N ILE A 145 5.24 0.70 -12.64
CA ILE A 145 4.60 1.76 -13.42
C ILE A 145 3.13 1.43 -13.56
N VAL A 146 2.28 2.39 -13.23
CA VAL A 146 0.84 2.37 -13.51
C VAL A 146 0.51 3.39 -14.58
N THR A 147 -0.67 3.28 -15.16
CA THR A 147 -1.20 4.27 -16.13
C THR A 147 -2.26 5.12 -15.45
N ASP A 148 -2.46 6.34 -15.95
CA ASP A 148 -3.55 7.20 -15.46
C ASP A 148 -4.90 6.55 -15.75
N LYS A 149 -5.69 6.38 -14.69
CA LYS A 149 -7.03 5.79 -14.74
C LYS A 149 -7.92 6.45 -13.72
N HIS A 150 -9.22 6.41 -13.93
CA HIS A 150 -10.23 6.76 -12.94
C HIS A 150 -11.53 6.00 -13.20
N GLY A 151 -12.24 5.66 -12.14
CA GLY A 151 -13.52 4.96 -12.22
C GLY A 151 -13.57 3.69 -11.38
N HIS A 152 -14.52 2.80 -11.70
CA HIS A 152 -14.63 1.49 -11.08
C HIS A 152 -13.70 0.51 -11.78
N ILE A 153 -12.54 0.22 -11.16
CA ILE A 153 -11.46 -0.57 -11.75
C ILE A 153 -11.20 -1.90 -11.04
N LEU A 154 -12.16 -2.39 -10.26
CA LEU A 154 -12.01 -3.68 -9.56
C LEU A 154 -11.70 -4.83 -10.54
N ASP A 155 -12.35 -4.84 -11.69
CA ASP A 155 -12.15 -5.82 -12.75
C ASP A 155 -10.68 -5.88 -13.20
N GLN A 156 -10.02 -4.71 -13.33
CA GLN A 156 -8.62 -4.61 -13.70
C GLN A 156 -7.70 -5.04 -12.57
N LEU A 157 -8.01 -4.65 -11.32
CA LEU A 157 -7.23 -5.04 -10.14
C LEU A 157 -7.29 -6.55 -9.87
N LEU A 158 -8.41 -7.21 -10.17
CA LEU A 158 -8.53 -8.67 -10.11
C LEU A 158 -7.59 -9.38 -11.11
N LEU A 159 -7.36 -8.78 -12.28
CA LEU A 159 -6.46 -9.32 -13.31
C LEU A 159 -5.00 -8.95 -13.05
N LYS A 160 -4.74 -7.77 -12.49
CA LYS A 160 -3.40 -7.27 -12.16
C LYS A 160 -3.50 -6.31 -10.98
N TYR A 161 -3.17 -6.78 -9.79
CA TYR A 161 -3.02 -5.89 -8.64
C TYR A 161 -1.75 -5.06 -8.79
N GLU A 162 -1.87 -3.75 -8.70
CA GLU A 162 -0.78 -2.81 -8.96
C GLU A 162 -0.69 -1.68 -7.91
N ILE A 163 -1.46 -1.76 -6.83
CA ILE A 163 -1.46 -0.75 -5.77
C ILE A 163 -0.30 -1.01 -4.81
N ASN A 164 0.59 -0.03 -4.68
CA ASN A 164 1.63 -0.02 -3.65
C ASN A 164 1.20 0.88 -2.50
N MET A 165 1.28 0.40 -1.27
CA MET A 165 0.84 1.09 -0.05
C MET A 165 1.39 2.51 0.07
N GLN A 166 2.67 2.72 -0.25
CA GLN A 166 3.35 4.02 -0.09
C GLN A 166 2.83 5.08 -1.05
N THR A 167 2.16 4.65 -2.12
CA THR A 167 1.58 5.57 -3.11
C THR A 167 0.12 5.91 -2.82
N VAL A 168 -0.51 5.29 -1.82
CA VAL A 168 -1.94 5.42 -1.57
C VAL A 168 -2.29 6.71 -0.85
N MET A 169 -3.42 7.31 -1.26
CA MET A 169 -4.18 8.33 -0.56
C MET A 169 -5.66 7.98 -0.60
N ILE A 170 -6.38 8.08 0.52
CA ILE A 170 -7.80 7.71 0.67
C ILE A 170 -8.58 8.89 1.23
N ARG A 171 -9.82 9.11 0.76
CA ARG A 171 -10.75 10.03 1.45
C ARG A 171 -11.05 9.47 2.84
N ARG A 172 -10.77 10.24 3.91
CA ARG A 172 -10.91 9.76 5.29
C ARG A 172 -12.33 9.30 5.62
N ASN A 173 -13.36 9.96 5.09
CA ASN A 173 -14.75 9.57 5.32
C ASN A 173 -15.07 8.13 4.85
N ILE A 174 -14.41 7.62 3.81
CA ILE A 174 -14.53 6.22 3.37
C ILE A 174 -14.14 5.24 4.47
N LEU A 175 -13.12 5.59 5.26
CA LEU A 175 -12.62 4.75 6.36
C LEU A 175 -13.47 4.90 7.63
N THR A 176 -14.11 6.05 7.85
CA THR A 176 -14.83 6.37 9.09
C THR A 176 -16.33 6.13 8.99
N GLU A 177 -16.97 6.51 7.88
CA GLU A 177 -18.43 6.45 7.71
C GLU A 177 -18.89 5.07 7.21
N ASN A 178 -18.09 4.40 6.36
CA ASN A 178 -18.42 3.09 5.81
C ASN A 178 -17.88 1.92 6.63
N SER A 179 -17.32 2.16 7.80
CA SER A 179 -16.68 1.15 8.67
C SER A 179 -15.61 0.31 7.94
N LEU A 180 -15.01 0.88 6.90
CA LEU A 180 -13.91 0.26 6.19
C LEU A 180 -12.59 0.49 6.96
N SER A 181 -12.01 -0.58 7.45
CA SER A 181 -10.75 -0.55 8.21
C SER A 181 -9.85 -1.69 7.75
N PHE A 182 -8.57 -1.65 8.13
CA PHE A 182 -7.69 -2.80 7.97
C PHE A 182 -8.24 -4.00 8.78
N ASP A 183 -8.35 -5.16 8.14
CA ASP A 183 -8.73 -6.39 8.85
C ASP A 183 -7.56 -6.88 9.72
N THR A 184 -7.74 -6.85 11.03
CA THR A 184 -6.69 -7.21 12.02
C THR A 184 -6.39 -8.71 12.06
N LYS A 185 -7.19 -9.54 11.40
CA LYS A 185 -6.91 -10.98 11.22
C LYS A 185 -5.81 -11.23 10.18
N LEU A 186 -5.58 -10.26 9.28
CA LEU A 186 -4.57 -10.34 8.24
C LEU A 186 -3.25 -9.78 8.76
N GLN A 187 -2.18 -10.54 8.60
CA GLN A 187 -0.85 -10.18 9.12
C GLN A 187 0.07 -9.65 8.02
N PHE A 188 -0.11 -10.13 6.79
CA PHE A 188 0.74 -9.80 5.64
C PHE A 188 0.09 -8.79 4.70
N SER A 189 -1.18 -8.99 4.32
CA SER A 189 -1.86 -8.23 3.26
C SER A 189 -3.14 -7.52 3.70
N PRO A 190 -3.18 -6.84 4.87
CA PRO A 190 -4.35 -6.07 5.28
C PRO A 190 -4.64 -4.88 4.34
N ASP A 191 -3.61 -4.36 3.66
CA ASP A 191 -3.69 -3.33 2.64
C ASP A 191 -4.37 -3.84 1.35
N TYR A 192 -3.96 -5.01 0.84
CA TYR A 192 -4.62 -5.65 -0.29
C TYR A 192 -6.12 -5.80 -0.04
N ASP A 193 -6.50 -6.33 1.13
CA ASP A 193 -7.89 -6.51 1.51
C ASP A 193 -8.66 -5.19 1.54
N LEU A 194 -8.15 -4.19 2.25
CA LEU A 194 -8.81 -2.89 2.37
C LEU A 194 -8.99 -2.22 1.00
N PHE A 195 -7.93 -2.20 0.17
CA PHE A 195 -7.98 -1.50 -1.11
C PHE A 195 -8.88 -2.21 -2.12
N MET A 196 -8.92 -3.53 -2.11
CA MET A 196 -9.84 -4.30 -2.94
C MET A 196 -11.31 -4.11 -2.49
N ARG A 197 -11.57 -3.98 -1.18
CA ARG A 197 -12.93 -3.65 -0.68
C ARG A 197 -13.35 -2.22 -1.07
N ILE A 198 -12.43 -1.26 -1.00
CA ILE A 198 -12.71 0.11 -1.47
C ILE A 198 -12.99 0.10 -2.98
N ALA A 199 -12.17 -0.60 -3.78
CA ALA A 199 -12.35 -0.69 -5.23
C ALA A 199 -13.65 -1.37 -5.64
N ALA A 200 -14.20 -2.25 -4.79
CA ALA A 200 -15.45 -2.94 -5.04
C ALA A 200 -16.69 -2.01 -4.99
N GLU A 201 -16.60 -0.93 -4.24
CA GLU A 201 -17.75 -0.06 -3.95
C GLU A 201 -17.55 1.37 -4.48
N HIS A 202 -16.30 1.80 -4.68
CA HIS A 202 -15.97 3.19 -4.95
C HIS A 202 -15.11 3.36 -6.21
N LYS A 203 -15.12 4.58 -6.75
CA LYS A 203 -14.22 4.99 -7.83
C LYS A 203 -12.79 5.10 -7.31
N ILE A 204 -11.83 4.60 -8.07
CA ILE A 204 -10.39 4.64 -7.81
C ILE A 204 -9.72 5.50 -8.88
N CYS A 205 -8.68 6.23 -8.51
CA CYS A 205 -7.80 6.94 -9.43
C CYS A 205 -6.38 6.36 -9.38
N SER A 206 -5.66 6.42 -10.49
CA SER A 206 -4.22 6.17 -10.51
C SER A 206 -3.48 7.24 -11.31
N LEU A 207 -2.22 7.48 -10.94
CA LEU A 207 -1.31 8.44 -11.55
C LEU A 207 -0.08 7.71 -12.10
N SER A 208 0.26 7.96 -13.36
CA SER A 208 1.48 7.42 -13.97
C SER A 208 2.77 7.99 -13.37
N SER A 209 2.67 9.13 -12.66
CA SER A 209 3.80 9.74 -11.95
C SER A 209 4.34 8.85 -10.84
N TYR A 210 5.65 8.87 -10.64
CA TYR A 210 6.27 8.30 -9.45
C TYR A 210 5.91 9.13 -8.23
N LEU A 211 5.32 8.48 -7.21
CA LEU A 211 4.83 9.13 -6.00
C LEU A 211 5.68 8.82 -4.78
N ALA A 212 6.37 7.68 -4.77
CA ALA A 212 7.19 7.24 -3.65
C ALA A 212 8.39 6.41 -4.11
N GLU A 213 9.39 6.34 -3.25
CA GLU A 213 10.45 5.33 -3.27
C GLU A 213 10.12 4.28 -2.21
N TYR A 214 10.00 3.02 -2.64
CA TYR A 214 9.79 1.87 -1.78
C TYR A 214 11.12 1.17 -1.54
N ARG A 215 11.52 1.05 -0.28
CA ARG A 215 12.78 0.39 0.10
C ARG A 215 12.56 -1.11 0.27
N LYS A 216 13.28 -1.87 -0.53
CA LYS A 216 13.31 -3.33 -0.43
C LYS A 216 14.64 -3.76 0.19
N GLY A 217 14.65 -3.88 1.51
CA GLY A 217 15.80 -4.39 2.26
C GLY A 217 16.01 -5.90 2.08
N GLU A 218 17.20 -6.39 2.48
CA GLU A 218 17.54 -7.82 2.39
C GLU A 218 16.67 -8.73 3.27
N THR A 219 16.07 -8.18 4.34
CA THR A 219 15.23 -8.90 5.31
C THR A 219 13.82 -8.35 5.34
N SER A 220 13.21 -8.13 4.17
CA SER A 220 11.87 -7.57 4.09
C SER A 220 10.83 -8.46 4.80
N LEU A 221 9.77 -7.84 5.33
CA LEU A 221 8.63 -8.56 5.94
C LEU A 221 8.04 -9.57 4.93
N THR A 222 8.02 -9.21 3.66
CA THR A 222 7.55 -10.05 2.55
C THR A 222 8.31 -11.38 2.48
N ASP A 223 9.64 -11.36 2.62
CA ASP A 223 10.45 -12.59 2.54
C ASP A 223 10.22 -13.53 3.75
N LYS A 224 9.83 -12.97 4.89
CA LYS A 224 9.53 -13.73 6.12
C LYS A 224 8.15 -14.36 6.13
N MET A 225 7.20 -13.84 5.34
CA MET A 225 5.78 -14.19 5.41
C MET A 225 5.23 -14.70 4.06
N LEU A 226 6.07 -15.31 3.22
CA LEU A 226 5.66 -15.84 1.91
C LEU A 226 4.50 -16.84 1.98
N ASP A 227 4.41 -17.60 3.08
CA ASP A 227 3.35 -18.57 3.34
C ASP A 227 1.99 -17.91 3.61
N ARG A 228 1.95 -16.64 4.00
CA ARG A 228 0.73 -15.87 4.28
C ARG A 228 0.10 -15.25 3.04
N ILE A 229 0.89 -14.95 2.01
CA ILE A 229 0.43 -14.22 0.81
C ILE A 229 -0.82 -14.87 0.21
N ALA A 230 -0.72 -16.11 -0.21
CA ALA A 230 -1.81 -16.77 -0.93
C ALA A 230 -3.05 -17.02 -0.06
N PRO A 231 -2.97 -17.49 1.20
CA PRO A 231 -4.12 -17.65 2.07
C PRO A 231 -4.87 -16.34 2.34
N GLU A 232 -4.15 -15.24 2.61
CA GLU A 232 -4.78 -13.96 2.92
C GLU A 232 -5.41 -13.31 1.68
N MET A 233 -4.75 -13.37 0.52
CA MET A 233 -5.36 -12.95 -0.75
C MET A 233 -6.61 -13.80 -1.08
N GLU A 234 -6.56 -15.12 -0.83
CA GLU A 234 -7.71 -16.00 -1.03
C GLU A 234 -8.88 -15.63 -0.12
N TYR A 235 -8.62 -15.27 1.14
CA TYR A 235 -9.62 -14.79 2.08
C TYR A 235 -10.35 -13.56 1.52
N THR A 236 -9.61 -12.55 1.09
CA THR A 236 -10.18 -11.35 0.47
C THR A 236 -11.01 -11.67 -0.78
N LEU A 237 -10.46 -12.49 -1.69
CA LEU A 237 -11.17 -12.85 -2.93
C LEU A 237 -12.46 -13.64 -2.66
N LYS A 238 -12.47 -14.54 -1.67
CA LYS A 238 -13.68 -15.26 -1.26
C LYS A 238 -14.75 -14.33 -0.73
N ASN A 239 -14.39 -13.41 0.17
CA ASN A 239 -15.31 -12.43 0.74
C ASN A 239 -15.92 -11.52 -0.34
N LEU A 240 -15.12 -11.07 -1.30
CA LEU A 240 -15.59 -10.23 -2.40
C LEU A 240 -16.47 -11.02 -3.38
N SER A 241 -16.08 -12.24 -3.75
CA SER A 241 -16.83 -13.08 -4.69
C SER A 241 -18.16 -13.59 -4.11
N ALA A 242 -18.31 -13.60 -2.79
CA ALA A 242 -19.58 -13.95 -2.13
C ALA A 242 -20.66 -12.85 -2.29
N LYS A 243 -20.26 -11.59 -2.65
CA LYS A 243 -21.20 -10.51 -2.93
C LYS A 243 -21.79 -10.70 -4.34
N SER A 244 -23.08 -11.09 -4.44
CA SER A 244 -23.75 -11.45 -5.70
C SER A 244 -23.75 -10.34 -6.75
N ASN A 245 -23.84 -9.07 -6.33
CA ASN A 245 -23.80 -7.91 -7.21
C ASN A 245 -22.44 -7.69 -7.89
N ILE A 246 -21.37 -8.23 -7.31
CA ILE A 246 -19.98 -8.15 -7.82
C ILE A 246 -19.66 -9.41 -8.65
N SER A 247 -19.91 -10.59 -8.09
CA SER A 247 -19.51 -11.86 -8.68
C SER A 247 -20.22 -12.13 -10.03
N SER A 248 -21.50 -11.78 -10.16
CA SER A 248 -22.24 -11.99 -11.41
C SER A 248 -21.64 -11.25 -12.61
N LYS A 249 -21.07 -10.04 -12.37
CA LYS A 249 -20.45 -9.20 -13.41
C LYS A 249 -18.99 -9.55 -13.70
N MET A 250 -18.28 -10.15 -12.72
CA MET A 250 -16.81 -10.33 -12.76
C MET A 250 -16.38 -11.78 -12.56
N ASN A 251 -17.24 -12.76 -12.85
CA ASN A 251 -16.94 -14.18 -12.62
C ASN A 251 -15.63 -14.65 -13.29
N HIS A 252 -15.40 -14.22 -14.54
CA HIS A 252 -14.16 -14.51 -15.25
C HIS A 252 -12.92 -13.93 -14.51
N ASN A 253 -12.99 -12.68 -14.07
CA ASN A 253 -11.88 -11.98 -13.41
C ASN A 253 -11.54 -12.63 -12.06
N PHE A 254 -12.56 -13.03 -11.29
CA PHE A 254 -12.35 -13.82 -10.06
C PHE A 254 -11.69 -15.17 -10.34
N LYS A 255 -12.14 -15.89 -11.37
CA LYS A 255 -11.51 -17.16 -11.77
C LYS A 255 -10.03 -16.95 -12.10
N VAL A 256 -9.69 -15.90 -12.81
CA VAL A 256 -8.31 -15.51 -13.10
C VAL A 256 -7.54 -15.21 -11.81
N ALA A 257 -8.10 -14.37 -10.92
CA ALA A 257 -7.48 -14.01 -9.65
C ALA A 257 -7.21 -15.25 -8.77
N PHE A 258 -8.17 -16.17 -8.61
CA PHE A 258 -7.98 -17.43 -7.88
C PHE A 258 -6.91 -18.32 -8.51
N GLN A 259 -6.81 -18.36 -9.84
CA GLN A 259 -5.77 -19.13 -10.52
C GLN A 259 -4.38 -18.52 -10.32
N MET A 260 -4.28 -17.19 -10.19
CA MET A 260 -3.01 -16.54 -9.87
C MET A 260 -2.48 -16.90 -8.47
N LEU A 261 -3.34 -17.26 -7.51
CA LEU A 261 -2.90 -17.69 -6.18
C LEU A 261 -1.98 -18.91 -6.22
N TYR A 262 -2.09 -19.77 -7.24
CA TYR A 262 -1.17 -20.91 -7.39
C TYR A 262 0.29 -20.46 -7.59
N PHE A 263 0.51 -19.32 -8.24
CA PHE A 263 1.85 -18.74 -8.32
C PHE A 263 2.36 -18.36 -6.93
N TYR A 264 1.57 -17.62 -6.15
CA TYR A 264 1.95 -17.22 -4.78
C TYR A 264 2.13 -18.42 -3.85
N ARG A 265 1.33 -19.47 -3.99
CA ARG A 265 1.51 -20.75 -3.25
C ARG A 265 2.80 -21.47 -3.62
N SER A 266 3.42 -21.17 -4.75
CA SER A 266 4.71 -21.77 -5.12
C SER A 266 5.91 -21.11 -4.40
N LEU A 267 5.79 -19.86 -3.95
CA LEU A 267 6.91 -19.11 -3.35
C LEU A 267 7.47 -19.78 -2.08
N PRO A 268 6.66 -20.12 -1.05
CA PRO A 268 7.17 -20.81 0.15
C PRO A 268 7.71 -22.21 -0.17
N LEU A 269 7.17 -22.90 -1.18
CA LEU A 269 7.67 -24.20 -1.63
C LEU A 269 9.05 -24.09 -2.27
N ILE A 270 9.31 -23.00 -3.02
CA ILE A 270 10.64 -22.69 -3.57
C ILE A 270 11.61 -22.38 -2.43
N GLN A 271 11.18 -21.57 -1.47
CA GLN A 271 11.99 -21.21 -0.31
C GLN A 271 12.42 -22.46 0.49
N SER A 272 11.52 -23.42 0.66
CA SER A 272 11.79 -24.69 1.35
C SER A 272 12.42 -25.79 0.47
N GLY A 273 12.67 -25.52 -0.82
CA GLY A 273 13.29 -26.48 -1.75
C GLY A 273 12.35 -27.55 -2.30
N GLN A 274 11.05 -27.40 -2.11
CA GLN A 274 10.03 -28.34 -2.58
C GLN A 274 9.67 -28.09 -4.06
N TYR A 275 10.66 -28.16 -4.95
CA TYR A 275 10.52 -27.74 -6.35
C TYR A 275 9.48 -28.51 -7.15
N LEU A 276 9.28 -29.81 -6.87
CA LEU A 276 8.29 -30.61 -7.57
C LEU A 276 6.85 -30.08 -7.34
N GLN A 277 6.55 -29.71 -6.09
CA GLN A 277 5.24 -29.17 -5.73
C GLN A 277 5.10 -27.73 -6.24
N ALA A 278 6.16 -26.92 -6.17
CA ALA A 278 6.20 -25.57 -6.74
C ALA A 278 5.87 -25.61 -8.25
N ARG A 279 6.48 -26.52 -9.02
CA ARG A 279 6.20 -26.70 -10.46
C ARG A 279 4.72 -27.03 -10.71
N LYS A 280 4.13 -27.96 -9.94
CA LYS A 280 2.70 -28.29 -10.05
C LYS A 280 1.80 -27.08 -9.86
N ASN A 281 2.14 -26.20 -8.91
CA ASN A 281 1.40 -24.97 -8.68
C ASN A 281 1.61 -23.96 -9.83
N ILE A 282 2.84 -23.73 -10.28
CA ILE A 282 3.12 -22.80 -11.38
C ILE A 282 2.39 -23.23 -12.66
N LEU A 283 2.35 -24.54 -12.98
CA LEU A 283 1.61 -25.05 -14.14
C LEU A 283 0.12 -24.64 -14.14
N LYS A 284 -0.51 -24.63 -12.95
CA LYS A 284 -1.90 -24.16 -12.84
C LYS A 284 -2.04 -22.67 -13.13
N SER A 285 -1.04 -21.86 -12.77
CA SER A 285 -1.05 -20.41 -13.00
C SER A 285 -0.67 -20.01 -14.42
N ILE A 286 0.08 -20.82 -15.17
CA ILE A 286 0.44 -20.59 -16.59
C ILE A 286 -0.80 -20.43 -17.47
N LYS A 287 -1.89 -21.14 -17.15
CA LYS A 287 -3.16 -21.03 -17.89
C LYS A 287 -3.69 -19.60 -17.96
N VAL A 288 -3.29 -18.75 -17.00
CA VAL A 288 -3.73 -17.34 -16.91
C VAL A 288 -2.64 -16.37 -17.34
N LYS A 289 -1.39 -16.62 -16.96
CA LYS A 289 -0.23 -15.78 -17.31
C LYS A 289 0.86 -16.63 -17.95
N LYS A 290 0.89 -16.67 -19.26
CA LYS A 290 1.88 -17.46 -20.04
C LYS A 290 3.33 -17.18 -19.65
N ARG A 291 3.64 -15.95 -19.19
CA ARG A 291 5.00 -15.59 -18.72
C ARG A 291 5.52 -16.46 -17.57
N TYR A 292 4.64 -17.09 -16.79
CA TYR A 292 5.03 -17.99 -15.70
C TYR A 292 5.68 -19.30 -16.18
N ILE A 293 5.61 -19.60 -17.49
CA ILE A 293 6.37 -20.71 -18.08
C ILE A 293 7.87 -20.58 -17.86
N ILE A 294 8.39 -19.34 -17.85
CA ILE A 294 9.82 -19.07 -17.60
C ILE A 294 10.20 -19.57 -16.22
N TYR A 295 9.43 -19.23 -15.19
CA TYR A 295 9.69 -19.69 -13.82
C TYR A 295 9.56 -21.20 -13.68
N TYR A 296 8.59 -21.82 -14.39
CA TYR A 296 8.45 -23.26 -14.44
C TYR A 296 9.70 -23.93 -15.00
N LEU A 297 10.25 -23.41 -16.11
CA LEU A 297 11.46 -23.93 -16.75
C LEU A 297 12.72 -23.73 -15.89
N ILE A 298 12.85 -22.56 -15.27
CA ILE A 298 14.01 -22.25 -14.39
C ILE A 298 14.09 -23.25 -13.22
N LEU A 299 12.95 -23.74 -12.70
CA LEU A 299 12.94 -24.71 -11.60
C LEU A 299 13.52 -26.10 -11.96
N PHE A 300 13.89 -26.35 -13.19
CA PHE A 300 14.66 -27.54 -13.60
C PHE A 300 16.19 -27.31 -13.54
N LEU A 301 16.64 -26.05 -13.41
CA LEU A 301 18.04 -25.70 -13.35
C LEU A 301 18.54 -25.67 -11.89
N PRO A 302 19.84 -25.91 -11.67
CA PRO A 302 20.46 -25.78 -10.35
C PRO A 302 20.67 -24.30 -9.99
N VAL A 303 19.57 -23.58 -9.73
CA VAL A 303 19.61 -22.13 -9.42
C VAL A 303 19.58 -21.87 -7.94
N ASN A 304 20.20 -20.74 -7.54
CA ASN A 304 20.13 -20.26 -6.17
C ASN A 304 18.71 -19.85 -5.81
N ARG A 305 18.18 -20.36 -4.69
CA ARG A 305 16.79 -20.14 -4.24
C ARG A 305 16.48 -18.66 -3.99
N THR A 306 17.39 -17.97 -3.33
CA THR A 306 17.23 -16.56 -3.00
C THR A 306 17.17 -15.70 -4.27
N TRP A 307 18.05 -15.99 -5.24
CA TRP A 307 18.03 -15.32 -6.53
C TRP A 307 16.73 -15.58 -7.28
N LEU A 308 16.27 -16.84 -7.29
CA LEU A 308 15.01 -17.20 -7.97
C LEU A 308 13.80 -16.47 -7.36
N LEU A 309 13.71 -16.41 -6.02
CA LEU A 309 12.64 -15.68 -5.35
C LEU A 309 12.68 -14.18 -5.66
N LYS A 310 13.88 -13.58 -5.65
CA LYS A 310 14.04 -12.16 -6.04
C LYS A 310 13.58 -11.90 -7.49
N LEU A 311 13.78 -12.85 -8.40
CA LEU A 311 13.33 -12.75 -9.80
C LEU A 311 11.80 -12.89 -9.94
N MET A 312 11.16 -13.67 -9.08
CA MET A 312 9.72 -13.98 -9.14
C MET A 312 8.85 -12.91 -8.45
N MET A 313 9.39 -12.21 -7.50
CA MET A 313 8.74 -11.14 -6.72
C MET A 313 9.10 -9.75 -7.24
#